data_9960b34a6d0c44a75e0758f59c4aeb03
#
_entry.id   9960b34a6d0c44a75e0758f59c4aeb03
#
_cell.length_a   1.000
_cell.length_b   1.000
_cell.length_c   1.000
_cell.angle_alpha   90.00
_cell.angle_beta   90.00
_cell.angle_gamma   90.00
#
_symmetry.space_group_name_H-M   'P 1'
#
loop_
_entity.id
_entity.type
_entity.pdbx_description
1 polymer ?
#
loop_
_entity_poly.entity_id
_entity_poly.type
_entity_poly.pdbx_seq_one_letter_code
_entity_poly.pdbx_strand_id
1 'polypeptide(L)'
;VPEHVFQAAIGGGATGEGMLELPLNGYFFTGSYKTGQYIYEKVAPKMVPCQCELGGKDPLYVADDVADVVAVAASTADGAFYNNGQSCCAVERIYVQEKIYDAYVEAFVKEVKSWKMGLPTERGVYIGALTRPAQIELLNRQIADARAKGATVLTGGEAVHGPGNYFKPTVL
;
A
#
# COMPACT_ATOMS: atom_id res chain seq x y z
N VAL A 1 -2.66 2.72 34.37
CA VAL A 1 -3.17 4.00 33.85
C VAL A 1 -4.33 4.40 34.73
N PRO A 2 -4.43 5.63 35.23
CA PRO A 2 -5.59 6.08 36.00
C PRO A 2 -6.89 5.92 35.19
N GLU A 3 -8.01 5.77 35.90
CA GLU A 3 -9.32 5.64 35.28
C GLU A 3 -9.63 6.86 34.40
N HIS A 4 -10.22 6.64 33.23
CA HIS A 4 -10.57 7.65 32.22
C HIS A 4 -9.42 8.35 31.49
N VAL A 5 -8.15 8.03 31.76
CA VAL A 5 -7.00 8.59 31.00
C VAL A 5 -6.88 7.98 29.61
N PHE A 6 -7.24 6.70 29.45
CA PHE A 6 -7.29 6.03 28.16
C PHE A 6 -8.61 5.28 27.99
N GLN A 7 -9.27 5.50 26.88
CA GLN A 7 -10.52 4.83 26.55
C GLN A 7 -10.50 4.35 25.09
N ALA A 8 -11.12 3.21 24.82
CA ALA A 8 -11.26 2.67 23.48
C ALA A 8 -12.76 2.67 23.07
N ALA A 9 -13.06 3.30 21.94
CA ALA A 9 -14.38 3.24 21.31
C ALA A 9 -14.28 2.32 20.08
N ILE A 10 -14.92 1.15 20.16
CA ILE A 10 -14.91 0.17 19.07
C ILE A 10 -16.14 0.39 18.20
N GLY A 11 -15.92 0.55 16.88
CA GLY A 11 -17.02 0.75 15.94
C GLY A 11 -16.56 1.06 14.53
N GLY A 12 -17.49 1.34 13.64
CA GLY A 12 -17.26 1.74 12.27
C GLY A 12 -17.26 3.26 12.07
N GLY A 13 -17.53 3.71 10.83
CA GLY A 13 -17.56 5.13 10.46
C GLY A 13 -18.50 5.98 11.32
N ALA A 14 -19.67 5.44 11.71
CA ALA A 14 -20.60 6.17 12.56
C ALA A 14 -20.04 6.49 13.97
N THR A 15 -19.23 5.57 14.53
CA THR A 15 -18.53 5.83 15.80
C THR A 15 -17.49 6.93 15.64
N GLY A 16 -16.70 6.87 14.55
CA GLY A 16 -15.76 7.93 14.22
C GLY A 16 -16.43 9.28 14.01
N GLU A 17 -17.57 9.30 13.34
CA GLU A 17 -18.36 10.53 13.15
C GLU A 17 -18.86 11.10 14.48
N GLY A 18 -19.38 10.26 15.37
CA GLY A 18 -19.75 10.69 16.71
C GLY A 18 -18.57 11.27 17.50
N MET A 19 -17.36 10.75 17.33
CA MET A 19 -16.15 11.33 17.94
C MET A 19 -15.83 12.71 17.39
N LEU A 20 -16.12 12.98 16.11
CA LEU A 20 -15.91 14.32 15.54
C LEU A 20 -16.84 15.40 16.12
N GLU A 21 -17.96 15.03 16.72
CA GLU A 21 -18.85 15.97 17.39
C GLU A 21 -18.39 16.35 18.82
N LEU A 22 -17.48 15.55 19.40
CA LEU A 22 -16.97 15.81 20.75
C LEU A 22 -16.03 17.04 20.77
N PRO A 23 -15.96 17.76 21.91
CA PRO A 23 -15.06 18.91 22.09
C PRO A 23 -13.63 18.44 22.42
N LEU A 24 -13.01 17.65 21.54
CA LEU A 24 -11.65 17.15 21.73
C LEU A 24 -10.61 18.25 21.42
N ASN A 25 -9.47 18.19 22.06
CA ASN A 25 -8.38 19.14 21.92
C ASN A 25 -7.43 18.82 20.75
N GLY A 26 -7.63 17.71 20.04
CA GLY A 26 -6.86 17.30 18.88
C GLY A 26 -7.37 16.02 18.26
N TYR A 27 -7.09 15.82 16.99
CA TYR A 27 -7.48 14.64 16.22
C TYR A 27 -6.28 14.07 15.50
N PHE A 28 -6.13 12.76 15.57
CA PHE A 28 -5.06 12.01 14.87
C PHE A 28 -5.72 10.87 14.11
N PHE A 29 -5.51 10.83 12.82
CA PHE A 29 -6.15 9.85 11.95
C PHE A 29 -5.15 9.17 11.03
N THR A 30 -5.25 7.86 10.92
CA THR A 30 -4.55 7.08 9.91
C THR A 30 -5.57 6.33 9.05
N GLY A 31 -5.51 6.51 7.73
CA GLY A 31 -6.43 5.83 6.82
C GLY A 31 -6.46 6.42 5.41
N SER A 32 -7.60 6.30 4.72
CA SER A 32 -7.71 6.75 3.33
C SER A 32 -7.73 8.28 3.22
N TYR A 33 -7.19 8.80 2.09
CA TYR A 33 -7.23 10.23 1.76
C TYR A 33 -8.64 10.80 1.88
N LYS A 34 -9.63 10.14 1.29
CA LYS A 34 -11.03 10.60 1.31
C LYS A 34 -11.56 10.77 2.73
N THR A 35 -11.27 9.82 3.63
CA THR A 35 -11.70 9.91 5.03
C THR A 35 -10.92 10.98 5.77
N GLY A 36 -9.62 11.09 5.55
CA GLY A 36 -8.79 12.14 6.14
C GLY A 36 -9.23 13.54 5.73
N GLN A 37 -9.54 13.75 4.46
CA GLN A 37 -10.09 15.01 3.98
C GLN A 37 -11.40 15.36 4.68
N TYR A 38 -12.32 14.42 4.77
CA TYR A 38 -13.59 14.60 5.48
C TYR A 38 -13.39 15.00 6.95
N ILE A 39 -12.49 14.29 7.65
CA ILE A 39 -12.14 14.59 9.05
C ILE A 39 -11.55 15.99 9.15
N TYR A 40 -10.62 16.34 8.27
CA TYR A 40 -9.96 17.63 8.28
C TYR A 40 -10.96 18.79 8.09
N GLU A 41 -11.90 18.63 7.14
CA GLU A 41 -12.98 19.62 6.90
C GLU A 41 -13.88 19.79 8.13
N LYS A 42 -14.19 18.72 8.85
CA LYS A 42 -14.99 18.75 10.08
C LYS A 42 -14.26 19.36 11.28
N VAL A 43 -12.94 19.13 11.37
CA VAL A 43 -12.13 19.59 12.49
C VAL A 43 -11.64 21.05 12.32
N ALA A 44 -11.40 21.48 11.09
CA ALA A 44 -10.86 22.82 10.81
C ALA A 44 -11.61 23.96 11.53
N PRO A 45 -12.95 24.02 11.57
CA PRO A 45 -13.69 25.08 12.29
C PRO A 45 -13.47 25.09 13.81
N LYS A 46 -12.99 23.96 14.38
CA LYS A 46 -12.71 23.86 15.82
C LYS A 46 -11.38 24.48 16.24
N MET A 47 -10.51 24.80 15.27
CA MET A 47 -9.18 25.41 15.50
C MET A 47 -8.31 24.62 16.47
N VAL A 48 -8.38 23.27 16.41
CA VAL A 48 -7.55 22.35 17.17
C VAL A 48 -6.63 21.56 16.22
N PRO A 49 -5.50 21.01 16.70
CA PRO A 49 -4.63 20.18 15.88
C PRO A 49 -5.34 19.00 15.22
N CYS A 50 -5.10 18.81 13.93
CA CYS A 50 -5.57 17.66 13.17
C CYS A 50 -4.42 17.10 12.34
N GLN A 51 -3.90 15.93 12.73
CA GLN A 51 -2.85 15.22 12.04
C GLN A 51 -3.44 14.06 11.26
N CYS A 52 -3.19 14.01 9.96
CA CYS A 52 -3.64 12.92 9.09
C CYS A 52 -2.45 12.19 8.48
N GLU A 53 -2.39 10.89 8.71
CA GLU A 53 -1.47 9.95 8.07
C GLU A 53 -2.26 9.15 7.03
N LEU A 54 -1.98 9.38 5.77
CA LEU A 54 -2.81 8.90 4.65
C LEU A 54 -2.00 7.97 3.75
N GLY A 55 -2.62 7.46 2.69
CA GLY A 55 -1.93 6.68 1.68
C GLY A 55 -1.02 7.54 0.80
N GLY A 56 -0.17 6.88 0.05
CA GLY A 56 0.79 7.49 -0.87
C GLY A 56 0.75 6.90 -2.27
N LYS A 57 1.66 7.35 -3.10
CA LYS A 57 2.09 6.79 -4.39
C LYS A 57 3.57 7.12 -4.54
N ASP A 58 4.37 6.52 -3.66
CA ASP A 58 5.73 6.94 -3.39
C ASP A 58 6.67 6.65 -4.57
N PRO A 59 7.47 7.64 -5.00
CA PRO A 59 8.42 7.48 -6.07
C PRO A 59 9.77 6.96 -5.56
N LEU A 60 10.44 6.17 -6.40
CA LEU A 60 11.83 5.79 -6.24
C LEU A 60 12.56 6.04 -7.56
N TYR A 61 13.77 6.56 -7.50
CA TYR A 61 14.65 6.70 -8.66
C TYR A 61 15.88 5.81 -8.52
N VAL A 62 16.18 5.06 -9.56
CA VAL A 62 17.37 4.21 -9.67
C VAL A 62 18.33 4.84 -10.68
N ALA A 63 19.48 5.32 -10.19
CA ALA A 63 20.53 5.94 -11.00
C ALA A 63 21.40 4.87 -11.70
N ASP A 64 22.13 5.26 -12.73
CA ASP A 64 22.96 4.35 -13.52
C ASP A 64 24.34 4.04 -12.92
N ASP A 65 24.66 4.64 -11.79
CA ASP A 65 25.92 4.44 -11.04
C ASP A 65 25.80 3.40 -9.91
N VAL A 66 24.69 2.65 -9.87
CA VAL A 66 24.51 1.59 -8.87
C VAL A 66 25.54 0.47 -9.09
N ALA A 67 26.18 0.01 -8.02
CA ALA A 67 27.24 -1.00 -8.09
C ALA A 67 26.70 -2.40 -8.46
N ASP A 68 25.47 -2.73 -8.07
CA ASP A 68 24.83 -4.03 -8.31
C ASP A 68 23.34 -3.84 -8.60
N VAL A 69 22.99 -3.90 -9.88
CA VAL A 69 21.60 -3.73 -10.36
C VAL A 69 20.66 -4.82 -9.80
N VAL A 70 21.17 -6.05 -9.65
CA VAL A 70 20.35 -7.16 -9.13
C VAL A 70 20.01 -6.97 -7.66
N ALA A 71 21.00 -6.58 -6.87
CA ALA A 71 20.78 -6.30 -5.44
C ALA A 71 19.84 -5.10 -5.24
N VAL A 72 19.97 -4.04 -6.06
CA VAL A 72 19.08 -2.89 -6.02
C VAL A 72 17.65 -3.29 -6.43
N ALA A 73 17.49 -4.09 -7.48
CA ALA A 73 16.19 -4.58 -7.91
C ALA A 73 15.50 -5.42 -6.82
N ALA A 74 16.23 -6.32 -6.14
CA ALA A 74 15.70 -7.10 -5.03
C ALA A 74 15.27 -6.23 -3.84
N SER A 75 16.11 -5.27 -3.44
CA SER A 75 15.81 -4.33 -2.36
C SER A 75 14.60 -3.45 -2.67
N THR A 76 14.49 -2.96 -3.89
CA THR A 76 13.36 -2.12 -4.30
C THR A 76 12.08 -2.94 -4.47
N ALA A 77 12.18 -4.20 -4.89
CA ALA A 77 11.04 -5.12 -4.90
C ALA A 77 10.51 -5.35 -3.47
N ASP A 78 11.39 -5.59 -2.50
CA ASP A 78 10.99 -5.66 -1.08
C ASP A 78 10.30 -4.35 -0.64
N GLY A 79 10.87 -3.19 -0.96
CA GLY A 79 10.29 -1.89 -0.65
C GLY A 79 8.92 -1.62 -1.28
N ALA A 80 8.62 -2.28 -2.41
CA ALA A 80 7.33 -2.16 -3.08
C ALA A 80 6.28 -3.16 -2.56
N PHE A 81 6.70 -4.35 -2.12
CA PHE A 81 5.78 -5.46 -1.84
C PHE A 81 5.76 -5.91 -0.38
N TYR A 82 6.62 -5.38 0.52
CA TYR A 82 6.53 -5.74 1.92
C TYR A 82 5.10 -5.47 2.45
N ASN A 83 4.64 -6.31 3.36
CA ASN A 83 3.25 -6.31 3.81
C ASN A 83 2.23 -6.36 2.65
N ASN A 84 2.57 -7.07 1.55
CA ASN A 84 1.77 -7.15 0.31
C ASN A 84 1.51 -5.78 -0.35
N GLY A 85 2.41 -4.82 -0.21
CA GLY A 85 2.25 -3.45 -0.68
C GLY A 85 1.24 -2.61 0.10
N GLN A 86 0.75 -3.13 1.25
CA GLN A 86 -0.25 -2.45 2.07
C GLN A 86 0.41 -1.54 3.10
N SER A 87 1.23 -0.61 2.63
CA SER A 87 1.89 0.41 3.45
C SER A 87 1.76 1.79 2.79
N CYS A 88 1.58 2.82 3.60
CA CYS A 88 1.49 4.19 3.11
C CYS A 88 2.78 4.68 2.44
N CYS A 89 3.92 4.09 2.79
CA CYS A 89 5.25 4.41 2.24
C CYS A 89 5.83 3.27 1.36
N ALA A 90 4.99 2.33 0.87
CA ALA A 90 5.44 1.37 -0.12
C ALA A 90 5.82 2.08 -1.43
N VAL A 91 6.92 1.65 -2.05
CA VAL A 91 7.35 2.18 -3.34
C VAL A 91 6.35 1.75 -4.41
N GLU A 92 5.73 2.70 -5.09
CA GLU A 92 4.70 2.42 -6.08
C GLU A 92 5.01 2.94 -7.48
N ARG A 93 6.00 3.85 -7.62
CA ARG A 93 6.47 4.38 -8.89
C ARG A 93 7.99 4.29 -8.93
N ILE A 94 8.52 3.46 -9.80
CA ILE A 94 9.96 3.23 -9.92
C ILE A 94 10.45 3.83 -11.23
N TYR A 95 11.30 4.84 -11.14
CA TYR A 95 11.94 5.50 -12.27
C TYR A 95 13.37 4.98 -12.39
N VAL A 96 13.67 4.34 -13.50
CA VAL A 96 14.97 3.69 -13.73
C VAL A 96 15.70 4.41 -14.85
N GLN A 97 16.98 4.70 -14.66
CA GLN A 97 17.80 5.31 -15.69
C GLN A 97 17.91 4.37 -16.90
N GLU A 98 17.81 4.93 -18.10
CA GLU A 98 17.67 4.21 -19.38
C GLU A 98 18.74 3.14 -19.59
N LYS A 99 20.00 3.45 -19.27
CA LYS A 99 21.14 2.54 -19.50
C LYS A 99 21.04 1.21 -18.75
N ILE A 100 20.36 1.20 -17.60
CA ILE A 100 20.23 0.00 -16.76
C ILE A 100 18.79 -0.54 -16.75
N TYR A 101 17.88 0.08 -17.50
CA TYR A 101 16.45 -0.20 -17.44
C TYR A 101 16.13 -1.68 -17.69
N ASP A 102 16.61 -2.24 -18.80
CA ASP A 102 16.29 -3.64 -19.16
C ASP A 102 16.81 -4.64 -18.14
N ALA A 103 18.08 -4.47 -17.70
CA ALA A 103 18.68 -5.34 -16.69
C ALA A 103 17.98 -5.22 -15.34
N TYR A 104 17.57 -4.01 -14.96
CA TYR A 104 16.83 -3.78 -13.73
C TYR A 104 15.43 -4.43 -13.78
N VAL A 105 14.67 -4.21 -14.86
CA VAL A 105 13.33 -4.76 -15.03
C VAL A 105 13.36 -6.29 -15.03
N GLU A 106 14.32 -6.90 -15.72
CA GLU A 106 14.52 -8.35 -15.72
C GLU A 106 14.76 -8.89 -14.29
N ALA A 107 15.70 -8.27 -13.56
CA ALA A 107 16.03 -8.64 -12.20
C ALA A 107 14.85 -8.45 -11.24
N PHE A 108 14.14 -7.33 -11.34
CA PHE A 108 12.98 -7.01 -10.52
C PHE A 108 11.84 -8.01 -10.72
N VAL A 109 11.49 -8.30 -11.97
CA VAL A 109 10.43 -9.26 -12.30
C VAL A 109 10.82 -10.67 -11.87
N LYS A 110 12.08 -11.06 -12.01
CA LYS A 110 12.61 -12.35 -11.54
C LYS A 110 12.48 -12.47 -10.02
N GLU A 111 12.84 -11.44 -9.27
CA GLU A 111 12.71 -11.40 -7.82
C GLU A 111 11.24 -11.58 -7.40
N VAL A 112 10.35 -10.74 -7.94
CA VAL A 112 8.91 -10.81 -7.64
C VAL A 112 8.29 -12.18 -7.95
N LYS A 113 8.71 -12.81 -9.05
CA LYS A 113 8.25 -14.16 -9.43
C LYS A 113 8.80 -15.27 -8.54
N SER A 114 9.90 -15.04 -7.82
CA SER A 114 10.50 -16.05 -6.93
C SER A 114 9.75 -16.21 -5.62
N TRP A 115 8.90 -15.27 -5.25
CA TRP A 115 8.24 -15.26 -3.95
C TRP A 115 7.12 -16.27 -3.84
N LYS A 116 7.14 -17.01 -2.74
CA LYS A 116 6.07 -17.93 -2.38
C LYS A 116 4.88 -17.14 -1.82
N MET A 117 3.70 -17.43 -2.35
CA MET A 117 2.42 -16.95 -1.83
C MET A 117 1.73 -18.04 -1.04
N GLY A 118 1.14 -17.70 0.13
CA GLY A 118 0.44 -18.67 0.95
C GLY A 118 0.05 -18.14 2.32
N LEU A 119 -0.18 -19.05 3.25
CA LEU A 119 -0.52 -18.72 4.63
C LEU A 119 0.71 -18.17 5.39
N PRO A 120 0.55 -17.16 6.25
CA PRO A 120 1.68 -16.57 6.99
C PRO A 120 2.33 -17.54 7.98
N THR A 121 1.68 -18.64 8.31
CA THR A 121 2.21 -19.72 9.15
C THR A 121 3.08 -20.72 8.37
N GLU A 122 3.07 -20.67 7.05
CA GLU A 122 3.89 -21.53 6.22
C GLU A 122 5.31 -20.97 6.08
N ARG A 123 6.31 -21.86 6.17
CA ARG A 123 7.71 -21.46 6.03
C ARG A 123 8.03 -20.99 4.61
N GLY A 124 8.72 -19.85 4.51
CA GLY A 124 9.18 -19.26 3.26
C GLY A 124 8.11 -18.51 2.48
N VAL A 125 6.91 -18.33 3.01
CA VAL A 125 5.90 -17.44 2.43
C VAL A 125 6.31 -16.00 2.63
N TYR A 126 6.31 -15.23 1.54
CA TYR A 126 6.57 -13.80 1.52
C TYR A 126 5.28 -13.01 1.26
N ILE A 127 4.44 -13.47 0.34
CA ILE A 127 3.17 -12.83 -0.03
C ILE A 127 2.00 -13.53 0.65
N GLY A 128 1.28 -12.80 1.47
CA GLY A 128 0.05 -13.25 2.14
C GLY A 128 -1.23 -12.78 1.48
N ALA A 129 -2.35 -12.91 2.19
CA ALA A 129 -3.64 -12.39 1.76
C ALA A 129 -3.74 -10.87 2.00
N LEU A 130 -4.49 -10.19 1.14
CA LEU A 130 -4.89 -8.79 1.35
C LEU A 130 -5.91 -8.70 2.48
N THR A 131 -5.93 -7.56 3.16
CA THR A 131 -6.73 -7.35 4.38
C THR A 131 -8.24 -7.42 4.12
N ARG A 132 -8.71 -6.99 2.94
CA ARG A 132 -10.15 -6.87 2.65
C ARG A 132 -10.51 -7.33 1.23
N PRO A 133 -11.68 -7.98 1.04
CA PRO A 133 -12.16 -8.38 -0.30
C PRO A 133 -12.29 -7.20 -1.28
N ALA A 134 -12.75 -6.05 -0.81
CA ALA A 134 -12.91 -4.85 -1.64
C ALA A 134 -11.58 -4.38 -2.29
N GLN A 135 -10.43 -4.78 -1.74
CA GLN A 135 -9.13 -4.47 -2.32
C GLN A 135 -8.89 -5.25 -3.62
N ILE A 136 -9.39 -6.48 -3.72
CA ILE A 136 -9.34 -7.28 -4.96
C ILE A 136 -10.05 -6.55 -6.09
N GLU A 137 -11.26 -6.04 -5.83
CA GLU A 137 -12.05 -5.31 -6.82
C GLU A 137 -11.34 -4.01 -7.26
N LEU A 138 -10.74 -3.30 -6.32
CA LEU A 138 -9.98 -2.09 -6.59
C LEU A 138 -8.80 -2.39 -7.52
N LEU A 139 -7.99 -3.41 -7.18
CA LEU A 139 -6.83 -3.80 -7.97
C LEU A 139 -7.23 -4.26 -9.38
N ASN A 140 -8.29 -5.04 -9.52
CA ASN A 140 -8.80 -5.44 -10.83
C ASN A 140 -9.16 -4.21 -11.69
N ARG A 141 -9.84 -3.21 -11.13
CA ARG A 141 -10.15 -1.96 -11.83
C ARG A 141 -8.90 -1.18 -12.22
N GLN A 142 -7.92 -1.08 -11.32
CA GLN A 142 -6.65 -0.38 -11.60
C GLN A 142 -5.85 -1.06 -12.71
N ILE A 143 -5.78 -2.40 -12.70
CA ILE A 143 -5.11 -3.16 -13.77
C ILE A 143 -5.83 -3.01 -15.11
N ALA A 144 -7.16 -3.05 -15.11
CA ALA A 144 -7.94 -2.85 -16.32
C ALA A 144 -7.73 -1.43 -16.91
N ASP A 145 -7.74 -0.41 -16.06
CA ASP A 145 -7.47 0.98 -16.44
C ASP A 145 -6.05 1.16 -16.99
N ALA A 146 -5.06 0.58 -16.32
CA ALA A 146 -3.66 0.62 -16.77
C ALA A 146 -3.48 -0.02 -18.15
N ARG A 147 -4.06 -1.22 -18.37
CA ARG A 147 -4.06 -1.88 -19.68
C ARG A 147 -4.74 -1.05 -20.76
N ALA A 148 -5.88 -0.45 -20.46
CA ALA A 148 -6.61 0.41 -21.38
C ALA A 148 -5.81 1.67 -21.78
N LYS A 149 -4.90 2.12 -20.90
CA LYS A 149 -3.96 3.23 -21.13
C LYS A 149 -2.63 2.81 -21.75
N GLY A 150 -2.49 1.54 -22.13
CA GLY A 150 -1.31 1.03 -22.84
C GLY A 150 -0.19 0.49 -21.92
N ALA A 151 -0.43 0.33 -20.62
CA ALA A 151 0.55 -0.29 -19.73
C ALA A 151 0.70 -1.80 -20.02
N THR A 152 1.93 -2.28 -19.95
CA THR A 152 2.27 -3.70 -20.09
C THR A 152 2.33 -4.36 -18.74
N VAL A 153 1.58 -5.44 -18.53
CA VAL A 153 1.69 -6.27 -17.32
C VAL A 153 2.84 -7.26 -17.47
N LEU A 154 3.92 -7.04 -16.74
CA LEU A 154 5.14 -7.87 -16.79
C LEU A 154 5.00 -9.14 -15.96
N THR A 155 4.25 -9.07 -14.85
CA THR A 155 3.87 -10.23 -14.03
C THR A 155 2.62 -9.94 -13.20
N GLY A 156 1.90 -10.98 -12.77
CA GLY A 156 0.71 -10.85 -11.94
C GLY A 156 -0.51 -10.34 -12.69
N GLY A 157 -1.20 -9.38 -12.13
CA GLY A 157 -2.37 -8.72 -12.73
C GLY A 157 -3.68 -9.48 -12.60
N GLU A 158 -3.78 -10.42 -11.65
CA GLU A 158 -4.99 -11.21 -11.43
C GLU A 158 -5.15 -11.67 -9.98
N ALA A 159 -6.40 -11.80 -9.55
CA ALA A 159 -6.75 -12.41 -8.28
C ALA A 159 -6.53 -13.94 -8.32
N VAL A 160 -6.23 -14.52 -7.17
CA VAL A 160 -6.13 -15.98 -7.02
C VAL A 160 -7.47 -16.50 -6.50
N HIS A 161 -8.03 -17.48 -7.22
CA HIS A 161 -9.27 -18.11 -6.80
C HIS A 161 -9.04 -19.08 -5.62
N GLY A 162 -9.93 -19.04 -4.64
CA GLY A 162 -9.86 -19.90 -3.47
C GLY A 162 -10.15 -19.15 -2.18
N PRO A 163 -9.94 -19.77 -1.03
CA PRO A 163 -10.13 -19.12 0.27
C PRO A 163 -9.08 -18.03 0.49
N GLY A 164 -9.50 -16.88 1.04
CA GLY A 164 -8.64 -15.72 1.31
C GLY A 164 -8.63 -14.71 0.16
N ASN A 165 -8.08 -13.52 0.45
CA ASN A 165 -8.04 -12.39 -0.47
C ASN A 165 -6.67 -12.32 -1.16
N TYR A 166 -6.34 -13.31 -1.97
CA TYR A 166 -5.04 -13.34 -2.63
C TYR A 166 -5.07 -12.65 -4.00
N PHE A 167 -4.03 -11.88 -4.25
CA PHE A 167 -3.79 -11.24 -5.54
C PHE A 167 -2.31 -11.42 -5.91
N LYS A 168 -2.03 -11.82 -7.14
CA LYS A 168 -0.64 -12.01 -7.57
C LYS A 168 0.14 -10.70 -7.52
N PRO A 169 1.38 -10.69 -6.99
CA PRO A 169 2.25 -9.52 -7.06
C PRO A 169 2.36 -9.03 -8.49
N THR A 170 2.09 -7.76 -8.70
CA THR A 170 1.88 -7.21 -10.04
C THR A 170 2.90 -6.13 -10.35
N VAL A 171 3.55 -6.27 -11.51
CA VAL A 171 4.48 -5.30 -12.08
C VAL A 171 3.93 -4.85 -13.44
N LEU A 172 3.83 -3.54 -13.61
CA LEU A 172 3.37 -2.87 -14.83
C LEU A 172 4.54 -2.14 -15.51
#